data_4a70d40b8e576a92cd10827bfe7f0c87
#
_entry.id   4a70d40b8e576a92cd10827bfe7f0c87
#
_cell.length_a   1.000
_cell.length_b   1.000
_cell.length_c   1.000
_cell.angle_alpha   90.00
_cell.angle_beta   90.00
_cell.angle_gamma   90.00
#
_symmetry.space_group_name_H-M   'P 1'
#
loop_
_entity.id
_entity.type
_entity.pdbx_description
1 polymer ?
#
loop_
_entity_poly.entity_id
_entity_poly.type
_entity_poly.pdbx_seq_one_letter_code
_entity_poly.pdbx_strand_id
1 'polypeptide(L)'
;MWYNNKDIRMEEVPTPTPGRNEILVKVMSCGICGSDIVEWYRLPRAPLVLGHEIGGEIVESGGSVKNFSPGDRVFVAPKAPCMTCDYCKNGHYPVCSNIKDRMPGGFAEYVLVPESLVENGTYRLPDNVTFDQSTFIEPLACVFRAQRLAGVKEDQTVMIIGCGMSGLLHIKLAKAKKCHIIATDINEKRL
;
A
#
# COMPACT_ATOMS: atom_id res chain seq x y z
N MET A 1 -0.47 -8.67 16.71
CA MET A 1 -1.80 -8.07 16.93
C MET A 1 -1.66 -6.70 17.56
N TRP A 2 -2.36 -5.70 17.07
CA TRP A 2 -2.42 -4.34 17.62
C TRP A 2 -3.76 -4.13 18.33
N TYR A 3 -3.73 -3.78 19.61
CA TYR A 3 -4.89 -3.47 20.45
C TYR A 3 -5.04 -1.95 20.63
N ASN A 4 -3.92 -1.27 20.84
CA ASN A 4 -3.77 0.18 20.91
C ASN A 4 -2.26 0.53 20.79
N ASN A 5 -1.91 1.81 20.78
CA ASN A 5 -0.50 2.22 20.62
C ASN A 5 0.42 1.84 21.79
N LYS A 6 -0.12 1.41 22.92
CA LYS A 6 0.64 0.92 24.09
C LYS A 6 0.58 -0.59 24.24
N ASP A 7 -0.23 -1.27 23.43
CA ASP A 7 -0.42 -2.72 23.50
C ASP A 7 -0.36 -3.32 22.08
N ILE A 8 0.84 -3.76 21.73
CA ILE A 8 1.15 -4.45 20.46
C ILE A 8 1.81 -5.78 20.82
N ARG A 9 1.27 -6.88 20.33
CA ARG A 9 1.71 -8.23 20.69
C ARG A 9 2.04 -9.06 19.46
N MET A 10 3.05 -9.92 19.60
CA MET A 10 3.26 -11.06 18.70
C MET A 10 2.30 -12.17 19.15
N GLU A 11 1.48 -12.66 18.23
CA GLU A 11 0.52 -13.75 18.50
C GLU A 11 0.60 -14.78 17.39
N GLU A 12 0.53 -16.05 17.79
CA GLU A 12 0.44 -17.15 16.85
C GLU A 12 -1.04 -17.35 16.48
N VAL A 13 -1.33 -17.37 15.19
CA VAL A 13 -2.64 -17.63 14.63
C VAL A 13 -2.52 -18.69 13.53
N PRO A 14 -3.57 -19.49 13.29
CA PRO A 14 -3.54 -20.45 12.18
C PRO A 14 -3.28 -19.74 10.85
N THR A 15 -2.42 -20.32 10.03
CA THR A 15 -2.24 -19.85 8.65
C THR A 15 -3.54 -20.04 7.88
N PRO A 16 -4.10 -18.99 7.27
CA PRO A 16 -5.35 -19.11 6.52
C PRO A 16 -5.16 -19.94 5.25
N THR A 17 -6.22 -20.64 4.84
CA THR A 17 -6.27 -21.38 3.57
C THR A 17 -7.06 -20.55 2.55
N PRO A 18 -6.56 -20.34 1.34
CA PRO A 18 -7.27 -19.55 0.33
C PRO A 18 -8.50 -20.28 -0.21
N GLY A 19 -9.59 -19.55 -0.34
CA GLY A 19 -10.78 -19.98 -1.08
C GLY A 19 -10.54 -20.03 -2.59
N ARG A 20 -11.56 -20.41 -3.36
CA ARG A 20 -11.42 -20.66 -4.81
C ARG A 20 -10.86 -19.47 -5.60
N ASN A 21 -11.17 -18.25 -5.22
CA ASN A 21 -10.80 -17.02 -5.93
C ASN A 21 -9.77 -16.17 -5.15
N GLU A 22 -9.17 -16.72 -4.09
CA GLU A 22 -8.24 -16.04 -3.20
C GLU A 22 -6.80 -16.52 -3.41
N ILE A 23 -5.84 -15.78 -2.91
CA ILE A 23 -4.43 -16.19 -2.87
C ILE A 23 -3.88 -16.03 -1.46
N LEU A 24 -2.93 -16.90 -1.11
CA LEU A 24 -2.13 -16.76 0.10
C LEU A 24 -0.76 -16.21 -0.27
N VAL A 25 -0.42 -15.07 0.32
CA VAL A 25 0.86 -14.40 0.09
C VAL A 25 1.72 -14.53 1.35
N LYS A 26 2.95 -15.06 1.19
CA LYS A 26 4.00 -14.95 2.18
C LYS A 26 4.55 -13.53 2.14
N VAL A 27 4.44 -12.80 3.24
CA VAL A 27 4.95 -11.43 3.33
C VAL A 27 6.47 -11.47 3.43
N MET A 28 7.14 -10.84 2.47
CA MET A 28 8.61 -10.75 2.44
C MET A 28 9.10 -9.42 3.01
N SER A 29 8.33 -8.35 2.77
CA SER A 29 8.58 -7.02 3.35
C SER A 29 7.26 -6.28 3.50
N CYS A 30 7.12 -5.51 4.59
CA CYS A 30 5.98 -4.63 4.81
C CYS A 30 6.46 -3.31 5.40
N GLY A 31 6.12 -2.21 4.74
CA GLY A 31 6.43 -0.87 5.21
C GLY A 31 5.57 -0.44 6.41
N ILE A 32 6.09 0.51 7.19
CA ILE A 32 5.37 1.12 8.32
C ILE A 32 4.88 2.50 7.88
N CYS A 33 3.58 2.66 7.79
CA CYS A 33 2.94 3.92 7.43
C CYS A 33 2.66 4.78 8.67
N GLY A 34 2.74 6.10 8.53
CA GLY A 34 2.32 7.02 9.59
C GLY A 34 0.87 6.82 10.04
N SER A 35 0.01 6.27 9.19
CA SER A 35 -1.37 5.94 9.56
C SER A 35 -1.49 4.76 10.52
N ASP A 36 -0.45 3.93 10.68
CA ASP A 36 -0.49 2.81 11.61
C ASP A 36 -0.49 3.25 13.07
N ILE A 37 0.06 4.43 13.36
CA ILE A 37 0.08 5.01 14.70
C ILE A 37 -1.09 5.97 14.99
N VAL A 38 -2.04 6.14 14.06
CA VAL A 38 -3.23 7.01 14.26
C VAL A 38 -4.28 6.25 15.05
N GLU A 39 -4.16 6.27 16.38
CA GLU A 39 -4.92 5.43 17.30
C GLU A 39 -6.43 5.64 17.19
N TRP A 40 -6.90 6.89 17.23
CA TRP A 40 -8.34 7.20 17.16
C TRP A 40 -9.01 6.63 15.89
N TYR A 41 -8.27 6.54 14.78
CA TYR A 41 -8.77 5.98 13.54
C TYR A 41 -8.79 4.45 13.55
N ARG A 42 -7.85 3.83 14.27
CA ARG A 42 -7.67 2.37 14.33
C ARG A 42 -8.50 1.71 15.43
N LEU A 43 -8.63 2.36 16.58
CA LEU A 43 -9.22 1.82 17.81
C LEU A 43 -10.63 1.22 17.62
N PRO A 44 -11.55 1.79 16.83
CA PRO A 44 -12.87 1.19 16.61
C PRO A 44 -12.85 -0.18 15.91
N ARG A 45 -11.71 -0.60 15.37
CA ARG A 45 -11.52 -1.87 14.67
C ARG A 45 -10.57 -2.82 15.39
N ALA A 46 -10.02 -2.40 16.52
CA ALA A 46 -9.14 -3.24 17.30
C ALA A 46 -9.89 -4.44 17.90
N PRO A 47 -9.25 -5.61 18.09
CA PRO A 47 -7.85 -5.88 17.71
C PRO A 47 -7.70 -6.15 16.20
N LEU A 48 -6.55 -5.77 15.63
CA LEU A 48 -6.28 -5.99 14.19
C LEU A 48 -4.78 -6.17 13.92
N VAL A 49 -4.47 -6.80 12.81
CA VAL A 49 -3.11 -6.79 12.24
C VAL A 49 -2.96 -5.50 11.44
N LEU A 50 -1.89 -4.74 11.68
CA LEU A 50 -1.53 -3.55 10.92
C LEU A 50 -0.68 -3.91 9.69
N GLY A 51 -0.22 -2.87 8.97
CA GLY A 51 0.63 -3.01 7.78
C GLY A 51 -0.21 -3.08 6.50
N HIS A 52 0.14 -2.25 5.51
CA HIS A 52 -0.58 -2.15 4.24
C HIS A 52 0.30 -1.74 3.06
N GLU A 53 1.60 -1.82 3.24
CA GLU A 53 2.62 -1.54 2.23
C GLU A 53 3.40 -2.85 1.98
N ILE A 54 2.72 -3.85 1.37
CA ILE A 54 3.18 -5.24 1.32
C ILE A 54 3.83 -5.59 -0.01
N GLY A 55 5.04 -6.16 0.09
CA GLY A 55 5.63 -6.97 -0.96
C GLY A 55 5.78 -8.42 -0.51
N GLY A 56 5.39 -9.38 -1.36
CA GLY A 56 5.42 -10.79 -0.99
C GLY A 56 5.43 -11.73 -2.17
N GLU A 57 5.45 -13.01 -1.86
CA GLU A 57 5.41 -14.11 -2.82
C GLU A 57 4.15 -14.94 -2.61
N ILE A 58 3.46 -15.26 -3.68
CA ILE A 58 2.29 -16.14 -3.62
C ILE A 58 2.77 -17.55 -3.31
N VAL A 59 2.24 -18.14 -2.24
CA VAL A 59 2.56 -19.52 -1.84
C VAL A 59 1.45 -20.50 -2.17
N GLU A 60 0.21 -19.99 -2.26
CA GLU A 60 -0.96 -20.82 -2.63
C GLU A 60 -1.96 -19.95 -3.39
N SER A 61 -2.65 -20.55 -4.38
CA SER A 61 -3.71 -19.89 -5.14
C SER A 61 -4.92 -20.80 -5.26
N GLY A 62 -6.12 -20.21 -5.10
CA GLY A 62 -7.37 -20.91 -5.27
C GLY A 62 -7.60 -21.37 -6.71
N GLY A 63 -8.33 -22.48 -6.88
CA GLY A 63 -8.46 -23.16 -8.17
C GLY A 63 -9.15 -22.38 -9.29
N SER A 64 -9.75 -21.22 -8.99
CA SER A 64 -10.34 -20.32 -9.99
C SER A 64 -9.46 -19.11 -10.34
N VAL A 65 -8.36 -18.90 -9.63
CA VAL A 65 -7.39 -17.83 -9.92
C VAL A 65 -6.60 -18.19 -11.16
N LYS A 66 -6.71 -17.37 -12.22
CA LYS A 66 -6.07 -17.65 -13.52
C LYS A 66 -4.83 -16.79 -13.77
N ASN A 67 -4.78 -15.61 -13.14
CA ASN A 67 -3.78 -14.60 -13.45
C ASN A 67 -2.54 -14.67 -12.55
N PHE A 68 -2.58 -15.48 -11.49
CA PHE A 68 -1.52 -15.60 -10.50
C PHE A 68 -1.28 -17.06 -10.13
N SER A 69 -0.01 -17.38 -9.83
CA SER A 69 0.46 -18.72 -9.48
C SER A 69 1.41 -18.67 -8.29
N PRO A 70 1.55 -19.77 -7.53
CA PRO A 70 2.62 -19.88 -6.54
C PRO A 70 4.00 -19.57 -7.15
N GLY A 71 4.82 -18.81 -6.42
CA GLY A 71 6.10 -18.27 -6.88
C GLY A 71 6.02 -16.88 -7.50
N ASP A 72 4.85 -16.36 -7.87
CA ASP A 72 4.71 -14.98 -8.34
C ASP A 72 5.06 -13.99 -7.22
N ARG A 73 5.94 -13.04 -7.55
CA ARG A 73 6.30 -11.91 -6.68
C ARG A 73 5.29 -10.79 -6.87
N VAL A 74 4.66 -10.34 -5.79
CA VAL A 74 3.53 -9.41 -5.89
C VAL A 74 3.61 -8.26 -4.88
N PHE A 75 3.02 -7.13 -5.27
CA PHE A 75 2.53 -6.08 -4.39
C PHE A 75 1.02 -6.23 -4.22
N VAL A 76 0.51 -6.02 -3.01
CA VAL A 76 -0.94 -6.04 -2.72
C VAL A 76 -1.39 -4.68 -2.18
N ALA A 77 -2.34 -4.06 -2.86
CA ALA A 77 -2.92 -2.79 -2.46
C ALA A 77 -3.80 -2.93 -1.20
N PRO A 78 -3.92 -1.88 -0.36
CA PRO A 78 -4.68 -1.96 0.89
C PRO A 78 -6.20 -2.07 0.73
N LYS A 79 -6.73 -1.76 -0.45
CA LYS A 79 -8.17 -1.70 -0.73
C LYS A 79 -8.47 -2.08 -2.17
N ALA A 80 -9.58 -2.80 -2.36
CA ALA A 80 -10.14 -3.07 -3.68
C ALA A 80 -11.29 -2.08 -4.00
N PRO A 81 -11.15 -1.22 -5.02
CA PRO A 81 -12.24 -0.39 -5.49
C PRO A 81 -13.32 -1.26 -6.17
N CYS A 82 -14.58 -0.81 -6.16
CA CYS A 82 -15.68 -1.57 -6.75
C CYS A 82 -15.70 -1.57 -8.28
N MET A 83 -14.94 -0.71 -8.93
CA MET A 83 -14.84 -0.49 -10.38
C MET A 83 -16.16 -0.06 -11.07
N THR A 84 -17.27 0.05 -10.33
CA THR A 84 -18.62 0.30 -10.91
C THR A 84 -19.24 1.62 -10.49
N CYS A 85 -18.86 2.23 -9.37
CA CYS A 85 -19.39 3.54 -8.95
C CYS A 85 -18.83 4.68 -9.78
N ASP A 86 -19.48 5.85 -9.74
CA ASP A 86 -19.08 7.01 -10.53
C ASP A 86 -17.66 7.49 -10.22
N TYR A 87 -17.22 7.40 -8.97
CA TYR A 87 -15.83 7.69 -8.62
C TYR A 87 -14.85 6.76 -9.34
N CYS A 88 -15.13 5.45 -9.37
CA CYS A 88 -14.28 4.49 -10.06
C CYS A 88 -14.29 4.71 -11.58
N LYS A 89 -15.45 4.93 -12.18
CA LYS A 89 -15.57 5.21 -13.62
C LYS A 89 -14.80 6.46 -14.05
N ASN A 90 -14.63 7.42 -13.14
CA ASN A 90 -13.84 8.64 -13.35
C ASN A 90 -12.38 8.55 -12.84
N GLY A 91 -11.88 7.35 -12.49
CA GLY A 91 -10.49 7.14 -12.05
C GLY A 91 -10.19 7.65 -10.64
N HIS A 92 -11.21 7.87 -9.82
CA HIS A 92 -11.07 8.35 -8.44
C HIS A 92 -11.16 7.18 -7.43
N TYR A 93 -10.43 6.09 -7.66
CA TYR A 93 -10.44 4.86 -6.87
C TYR A 93 -10.30 5.04 -5.35
N PRO A 94 -9.44 5.94 -4.82
CA PRO A 94 -9.28 6.12 -3.37
C PRO A 94 -10.54 6.61 -2.65
N VAL A 95 -11.47 7.24 -3.37
CA VAL A 95 -12.76 7.73 -2.84
C VAL A 95 -13.94 6.88 -3.34
N CYS A 96 -13.69 5.63 -3.72
CA CYS A 96 -14.73 4.68 -4.08
C CYS A 96 -15.80 4.62 -2.99
N SER A 97 -17.07 4.78 -3.38
CA SER A 97 -18.20 4.75 -2.44
C SER A 97 -18.56 3.35 -1.96
N ASN A 98 -18.03 2.32 -2.60
CA ASN A 98 -18.32 0.91 -2.29
C ASN A 98 -17.04 0.07 -2.37
N ILE A 99 -16.12 0.29 -1.41
CA ILE A 99 -14.92 -0.54 -1.27
C ILE A 99 -15.37 -1.98 -1.01
N LYS A 100 -14.94 -2.90 -1.87
CA LYS A 100 -15.31 -4.33 -1.79
C LYS A 100 -14.60 -4.99 -0.61
N ASP A 101 -13.28 -4.96 -0.64
CA ASP A 101 -12.46 -5.57 0.39
C ASP A 101 -11.32 -4.66 0.82
N ARG A 102 -10.82 -4.93 2.00
CA ARG A 102 -9.60 -4.36 2.56
C ARG A 102 -8.64 -5.50 2.88
N MET A 103 -7.37 -5.25 2.71
CA MET A 103 -6.37 -6.22 3.10
C MET A 103 -6.37 -6.42 4.62
N PRO A 104 -6.28 -7.67 5.10
CA PRO A 104 -6.36 -7.99 6.54
C PRO A 104 -5.25 -7.38 7.40
N GLY A 105 -4.05 -7.13 6.81
CA GLY A 105 -2.89 -6.57 7.48
C GLY A 105 -1.62 -7.35 7.19
N GLY A 106 -0.53 -6.62 6.95
CA GLY A 106 0.72 -7.16 6.45
C GLY A 106 1.82 -7.39 7.48
N PHE A 107 1.61 -7.01 8.75
CA PHE A 107 2.55 -7.37 9.81
C PHE A 107 2.27 -8.79 10.31
N ALA A 108 2.36 -9.74 9.38
CA ALA A 108 2.15 -11.17 9.56
C ALA A 108 3.07 -11.94 8.61
N GLU A 109 3.34 -13.21 8.89
CA GLU A 109 4.12 -14.06 7.98
C GLU A 109 3.37 -14.34 6.68
N TYR A 110 2.06 -14.52 6.77
CA TYR A 110 1.16 -14.80 5.64
C TYR A 110 -0.06 -13.90 5.68
N VAL A 111 -0.54 -13.51 4.52
CA VAL A 111 -1.78 -12.74 4.37
C VAL A 111 -2.67 -13.38 3.32
N LEU A 112 -3.94 -13.58 3.69
CA LEU A 112 -4.98 -14.00 2.76
C LEU A 112 -5.46 -12.79 1.97
N VAL A 113 -5.36 -12.85 0.66
CA VAL A 113 -5.79 -11.80 -0.25
C VAL A 113 -7.14 -12.17 -0.84
N PRO A 114 -8.22 -11.43 -0.50
CA PRO A 114 -9.56 -11.74 -0.98
C PRO A 114 -9.72 -11.47 -2.48
N GLU A 115 -10.72 -12.14 -3.09
CA GLU A 115 -11.01 -12.12 -4.53
C GLU A 115 -10.93 -10.73 -5.16
N SER A 116 -11.60 -9.73 -4.58
CA SER A 116 -11.63 -8.40 -5.18
C SER A 116 -10.27 -7.71 -5.19
N LEU A 117 -9.39 -8.03 -4.24
CA LEU A 117 -7.98 -7.57 -4.24
C LEU A 117 -7.13 -8.39 -5.21
N VAL A 118 -7.41 -9.68 -5.39
CA VAL A 118 -6.76 -10.48 -6.44
C VAL A 118 -7.06 -9.88 -7.81
N GLU A 119 -8.30 -9.49 -8.08
CA GLU A 119 -8.72 -8.91 -9.36
C GLU A 119 -8.24 -7.48 -9.58
N ASN A 120 -8.33 -6.62 -8.56
CA ASN A 120 -8.22 -5.17 -8.73
C ASN A 120 -7.16 -4.50 -7.85
N GLY A 121 -6.37 -5.27 -7.09
CA GLY A 121 -5.40 -4.72 -6.13
C GLY A 121 -4.08 -5.48 -6.03
N THR A 122 -3.89 -6.56 -6.80
CA THR A 122 -2.66 -7.34 -6.80
C THR A 122 -1.89 -7.13 -8.11
N TYR A 123 -0.60 -6.87 -8.00
CA TYR A 123 0.26 -6.55 -9.14
C TYR A 123 1.56 -7.33 -9.06
N ARG A 124 1.98 -7.96 -10.18
CA ARG A 124 3.30 -8.59 -10.27
C ARG A 124 4.41 -7.56 -10.13
N LEU A 125 5.42 -7.90 -9.37
CA LEU A 125 6.63 -7.10 -9.27
C LEU A 125 7.54 -7.42 -10.46
N PRO A 126 8.12 -6.40 -11.11
CA PRO A 126 9.22 -6.60 -12.06
C PRO A 126 10.41 -7.30 -11.38
N ASP A 127 11.19 -8.07 -12.14
CA ASP A 127 12.32 -8.85 -11.60
C ASP A 127 13.39 -7.98 -10.95
N ASN A 128 13.56 -6.76 -11.44
CA ASN A 128 14.52 -5.77 -10.91
C ASN A 128 14.03 -4.99 -9.70
N VAL A 129 12.81 -5.24 -9.21
CA VAL A 129 12.26 -4.60 -7.99
C VAL A 129 12.38 -5.57 -6.83
N THR A 130 13.07 -5.20 -5.77
CA THR A 130 13.17 -6.01 -4.54
C THR A 130 11.88 -5.92 -3.73
N PHE A 131 11.66 -6.86 -2.80
CA PHE A 131 10.51 -6.78 -1.89
C PHE A 131 10.56 -5.52 -1.01
N ASP A 132 11.74 -5.11 -0.55
CA ASP A 132 11.90 -3.87 0.22
C ASP A 132 11.52 -2.63 -0.62
N GLN A 133 11.92 -2.60 -1.89
CA GLN A 133 11.52 -1.52 -2.80
C GLN A 133 10.02 -1.52 -3.06
N SER A 134 9.39 -2.69 -3.10
CA SER A 134 7.95 -2.81 -3.34
C SER A 134 7.09 -2.18 -2.23
N THR A 135 7.61 -2.06 -1.01
CA THR A 135 6.89 -1.38 0.10
C THR A 135 6.64 0.10 -0.19
N PHE A 136 7.43 0.71 -1.08
CA PHE A 136 7.22 2.10 -1.51
C PHE A 136 6.14 2.27 -2.58
N ILE A 137 5.57 1.21 -3.15
CA ILE A 137 4.56 1.32 -4.22
C ILE A 137 3.31 2.03 -3.71
N GLU A 138 2.79 1.66 -2.54
CA GLU A 138 1.60 2.28 -1.97
C GLU A 138 1.82 3.77 -1.67
N PRO A 139 2.81 4.17 -0.84
CA PRO A 139 3.03 5.59 -0.55
C PRO A 139 3.42 6.41 -1.80
N LEU A 140 4.15 5.83 -2.75
CA LEU A 140 4.46 6.49 -4.02
C LEU A 140 3.21 6.71 -4.87
N ALA A 141 2.26 5.78 -4.88
CA ALA A 141 0.98 5.94 -5.57
C ALA A 141 0.17 7.11 -4.99
N CYS A 142 0.20 7.31 -3.67
CA CYS A 142 -0.41 8.47 -3.00
C CYS A 142 0.23 9.78 -3.45
N VAL A 143 1.56 9.83 -3.47
CA VAL A 143 2.36 11.00 -3.92
C VAL A 143 2.12 11.27 -5.41
N PHE A 144 2.13 10.24 -6.24
CA PHE A 144 1.86 10.36 -7.68
C PHE A 144 0.49 10.96 -7.93
N ARG A 145 -0.54 10.45 -7.23
CA ARG A 145 -1.90 10.99 -7.31
C ARG A 145 -1.96 12.46 -6.88
N ALA A 146 -1.33 12.82 -5.77
CA ALA A 146 -1.31 14.19 -5.26
C ALA A 146 -0.70 15.16 -6.28
N GLN A 147 0.46 14.85 -6.83
CA GLN A 147 1.10 15.68 -7.86
C GLN A 147 0.31 15.73 -9.18
N ARG A 148 -0.37 14.63 -9.54
CA ARG A 148 -1.25 14.60 -10.72
C ARG A 148 -2.44 15.56 -10.53
N LEU A 149 -3.10 15.52 -9.38
CA LEU A 149 -4.24 16.38 -9.06
C LEU A 149 -3.84 17.85 -8.94
N ALA A 150 -2.64 18.12 -8.43
CA ALA A 150 -2.06 19.46 -8.36
C ALA A 150 -1.56 19.97 -9.73
N GLY A 151 -1.60 19.14 -10.78
CA GLY A 151 -1.18 19.54 -12.12
C GLY A 151 0.33 19.79 -12.25
N VAL A 152 1.15 19.12 -11.41
CA VAL A 152 2.62 19.29 -11.42
C VAL A 152 3.22 18.83 -12.75
N LYS A 153 3.88 19.76 -13.46
CA LYS A 153 4.49 19.58 -14.79
C LYS A 153 5.96 20.01 -14.78
N GLU A 154 6.70 19.62 -15.84
CA GLU A 154 8.07 20.02 -16.11
C GLU A 154 8.23 21.57 -16.01
N ASP A 155 9.40 22.02 -15.61
CA ASP A 155 9.83 23.42 -15.46
C ASP A 155 9.06 24.25 -14.40
N GLN A 156 8.12 23.64 -13.67
CA GLN A 156 7.48 24.31 -12.54
C GLN A 156 8.39 24.31 -11.30
N THR A 157 8.24 25.33 -10.46
CA THR A 157 8.81 25.35 -9.11
C THR A 157 7.82 24.72 -8.13
N VAL A 158 8.24 23.64 -7.45
CA VAL A 158 7.42 22.90 -6.48
C VAL A 158 8.03 23.06 -5.10
N MET A 159 7.28 23.68 -4.18
CA MET A 159 7.68 23.75 -2.77
C MET A 159 7.14 22.54 -2.01
N ILE A 160 8.02 21.86 -1.29
CA ILE A 160 7.68 20.68 -0.46
C ILE A 160 8.01 21.02 0.99
N ILE A 161 7.00 21.02 1.85
CA ILE A 161 7.10 21.31 3.26
C ILE A 161 7.10 20.00 4.03
N GLY A 162 8.23 19.66 4.65
CA GLY A 162 8.49 18.41 5.33
C GLY A 162 9.27 17.40 4.46
N CYS A 163 10.47 17.02 4.92
CA CYS A 163 11.39 16.10 4.25
C CYS A 163 11.41 14.70 4.90
N GLY A 164 10.30 14.29 5.52
CA GLY A 164 10.08 12.92 5.93
C GLY A 164 9.87 11.98 4.72
N MET A 165 9.54 10.71 4.94
CA MET A 165 9.38 9.69 3.89
C MET A 165 8.49 10.18 2.74
N SER A 166 7.30 10.68 3.03
CA SER A 166 6.37 11.20 2.02
C SER A 166 6.95 12.41 1.27
N GLY A 167 7.59 13.36 1.99
CA GLY A 167 8.26 14.51 1.38
C GLY A 167 9.39 14.11 0.44
N LEU A 168 10.21 13.14 0.83
CA LEU A 168 11.29 12.60 -0.02
C LEU A 168 10.73 11.95 -1.29
N LEU A 169 9.60 11.24 -1.21
CA LEU A 169 8.94 10.69 -2.39
C LEU A 169 8.40 11.81 -3.31
N HIS A 170 7.84 12.89 -2.73
CA HIS A 170 7.42 14.07 -3.49
C HIS A 170 8.61 14.75 -4.20
N ILE A 171 9.75 14.90 -3.52
CA ILE A 171 11.00 15.46 -4.07
C ILE A 171 11.49 14.59 -5.23
N LYS A 172 11.60 13.27 -5.03
CA LYS A 172 12.07 12.34 -6.06
C LYS A 172 11.16 12.36 -7.30
N LEU A 173 9.84 12.36 -7.10
CA LEU A 173 8.88 12.39 -8.21
C LEU A 173 8.91 13.73 -8.96
N ALA A 174 8.97 14.87 -8.25
CA ALA A 174 9.09 16.19 -8.86
C ALA A 174 10.42 16.32 -9.64
N LYS A 175 11.52 15.79 -9.08
CA LYS A 175 12.82 15.74 -9.79
C LYS A 175 12.75 14.89 -11.06
N ALA A 176 12.08 13.74 -11.02
CA ALA A 176 11.87 12.89 -12.20
C ALA A 176 11.04 13.60 -13.29
N LYS A 177 10.17 14.55 -12.89
CA LYS A 177 9.42 15.42 -13.81
C LYS A 177 10.18 16.68 -14.22
N LYS A 178 11.46 16.80 -13.83
CA LYS A 178 12.33 17.95 -14.11
C LYS A 178 11.81 19.29 -13.55
N CYS A 179 11.15 19.26 -12.39
CA CYS A 179 10.73 20.47 -11.68
C CYS A 179 11.91 21.09 -10.94
N HIS A 180 11.81 22.42 -10.70
CA HIS A 180 12.63 23.13 -9.71
C HIS A 180 12.05 22.84 -8.31
N ILE A 181 12.89 22.47 -7.34
CA ILE A 181 12.41 21.99 -6.04
C ILE A 181 12.91 22.93 -4.94
N ILE A 182 11.97 23.38 -4.10
CA ILE A 182 12.26 24.03 -2.83
C ILE A 182 11.77 23.09 -1.73
N ALA A 183 12.68 22.57 -0.91
CA ALA A 183 12.36 21.68 0.19
C ALA A 183 12.64 22.35 1.53
N THR A 184 11.73 22.18 2.49
CA THR A 184 11.88 22.73 3.85
C THR A 184 11.51 21.66 4.89
N ASP A 185 12.19 21.67 6.03
CA ASP A 185 11.84 20.88 7.21
C ASP A 185 12.22 21.67 8.47
N ILE A 186 11.54 21.39 9.58
CA ILE A 186 11.91 21.92 10.91
C ILE A 186 13.09 21.16 11.54
N ASN A 187 13.43 20.00 11.00
CA ASN A 187 14.54 19.16 11.44
C ASN A 187 15.67 19.26 10.42
N GLU A 188 16.76 19.96 10.79
CA GLU A 188 17.94 20.14 9.94
C GLU A 188 18.56 18.85 9.43
N LYS A 189 18.44 17.74 10.18
CA LYS A 189 18.98 16.44 9.75
C LYS A 189 18.21 15.83 8.57
N ARG A 190 17.05 16.38 8.19
CA ARG A 190 16.24 15.93 7.06
C ARG A 190 16.45 16.79 5.80
N LEU A 191 17.18 17.88 5.90
CA LEU A 191 17.59 18.75 4.80
C LEU A 191 18.97 18.39 4.30
#